data_be37869f28249557f89e286253f31e0e
#
_entry.id   be37869f28249557f89e286253f31e0e
#
_cell.length_a   1.000
_cell.length_b   1.000
_cell.length_c   1.000
_cell.angle_alpha   90.00
_cell.angle_beta   90.00
_cell.angle_gamma   90.00
#
_symmetry.space_group_name_H-M   'P 1'
#
loop_
_entity.id
_entity.type
_entity.pdbx_description
1 polymer ?
#
loop_
_entity_poly.entity_id
_entity_poly.type
_entity_poly.pdbx_seq_one_letter_code
_entity_poly.pdbx_strand_id
1 'polypeptide(L)'
;MHTRFLILLLAFAAASRAIAADDYQLGPDSKAQPDVPKGEVTKYTFDKSKIYPGTTREYWVYVPKQYDAAKPACVFICQDGIQYNATNVFDNLIHKKEMPVTVGVFIMHGRVKALTPDALDRFNRSYEYDGLGDAYARFVLDEILPDVVVRTGLNLSTNGNDRAIGGASSGAICAFTAAWERPDAFRRVFSSIGTYVGLRGGNDYPTLIRKTEPKPIRIFLQDGSNDLNIYGGSWWVANQDMLSALQFAGYAVTNVWGDGGHNGKHASAIFPDAMRWLWQDWPAPVTANPEYKSRQPVMERILVPGEGWQLLSQGHRFTEGPAANTKGEVFFTDIPNNRIHKVALNGRVTVFAENTGGANGLMFGPDGRLYACANGKKQIVAYDESGAESVIAERLESNDLCINHRGDLYLTDPGNKQVWFIPMGGEKRVVDKGGFEFPNGVRLTPDQSLLYVADSRGQFVYSYQVQPDGGLAHKQRYFHLHMPDAGTSGADGMTVDTNGTLYVATALGVQFCDQAGRVNGIINKPQNKPLSNVCFGGPDFTELYATCGDKLYKRKTRVRGALSFLTPIRPKAPGL
;
A
#
# COMPACT_ATOMS: atom_id res chain seq x y z
N MET A 1 -48.30 -27.47 71.97
CA MET A 1 -47.41 -28.41 71.31
C MET A 1 -46.85 -27.70 70.04
N HIS A 2 -45.66 -27.13 70.13
CA HIS A 2 -45.02 -26.43 69.03
C HIS A 2 -43.78 -27.22 68.65
N THR A 3 -43.79 -27.81 67.47
CA THR A 3 -42.63 -28.51 66.89
C THR A 3 -41.91 -27.57 66.02
N ARG A 4 -40.68 -27.17 66.40
CA ARG A 4 -39.76 -26.34 65.57
C ARG A 4 -38.97 -27.25 64.64
N PHE A 5 -39.14 -27.06 63.32
CA PHE A 5 -38.29 -27.64 62.28
C PHE A 5 -37.03 -26.77 62.12
N LEU A 6 -35.89 -27.38 62.35
CA LEU A 6 -34.58 -26.77 62.15
C LEU A 6 -34.13 -27.16 60.73
N ILE A 7 -34.08 -26.18 59.80
CA ILE A 7 -33.55 -26.37 58.44
C ILE A 7 -32.05 -26.03 58.49
N LEU A 8 -31.23 -27.06 58.31
CA LEU A 8 -29.79 -26.94 58.14
C LEU A 8 -29.50 -26.54 56.67
N LEU A 9 -29.10 -25.27 56.41
CA LEU A 9 -28.58 -24.86 55.12
C LEU A 9 -27.08 -25.20 55.04
N LEU A 10 -26.75 -26.24 54.27
CA LEU A 10 -25.39 -26.54 53.83
C LEU A 10 -25.03 -25.61 52.70
N ALA A 11 -24.26 -24.54 52.97
CA ALA A 11 -23.65 -23.70 51.96
C ALA A 11 -22.44 -24.44 51.36
N PHE A 12 -22.58 -24.99 50.17
CA PHE A 12 -21.47 -25.40 49.33
C PHE A 12 -20.76 -24.13 48.80
N ALA A 13 -19.70 -23.75 49.46
CA ALA A 13 -18.75 -22.77 48.91
C ALA A 13 -17.99 -23.45 47.78
N ALA A 14 -18.49 -23.35 46.56
CA ALA A 14 -17.67 -23.58 45.37
C ALA A 14 -16.63 -22.47 45.31
N ALA A 15 -15.41 -22.76 45.78
CA ALA A 15 -14.24 -21.90 45.53
C ALA A 15 -13.96 -21.98 44.03
N SER A 16 -14.61 -21.10 43.26
CA SER A 16 -14.13 -20.77 41.93
C SER A 16 -12.72 -20.17 42.13
N ARG A 17 -11.68 -20.92 41.81
CA ARG A 17 -10.38 -20.32 41.58
C ARG A 17 -10.57 -19.31 40.48
N ALA A 18 -10.62 -18.04 40.84
CA ALA A 18 -10.38 -16.99 39.89
C ALA A 18 -8.97 -17.25 39.36
N ILE A 19 -8.85 -17.80 38.16
CA ILE A 19 -7.60 -17.83 37.42
C ILE A 19 -7.26 -16.36 37.27
N ALA A 20 -6.14 -15.92 37.85
CA ALA A 20 -5.71 -14.54 37.73
C ALA A 20 -5.50 -14.26 36.24
N ALA A 21 -6.11 -13.20 35.72
CA ALA A 21 -5.79 -12.68 34.40
C ALA A 21 -4.26 -12.62 34.25
N ASP A 22 -3.70 -13.10 33.12
CA ASP A 22 -2.24 -13.23 32.90
C ASP A 22 -1.50 -14.44 33.51
N ASP A 23 -2.15 -15.49 33.98
CA ASP A 23 -1.46 -16.71 34.40
C ASP A 23 -1.17 -17.65 33.23
N TYR A 24 -0.35 -17.17 32.29
CA TYR A 24 0.09 -17.92 31.12
C TYR A 24 1.42 -18.62 31.39
N GLN A 25 1.43 -19.94 31.33
CA GLN A 25 2.61 -20.76 31.60
C GLN A 25 3.35 -21.13 30.30
N LEU A 26 4.68 -21.03 30.34
CA LEU A 26 5.53 -21.43 29.22
C LEU A 26 5.53 -22.96 29.05
N GLY A 27 5.20 -23.42 27.87
CA GLY A 27 5.32 -24.80 27.46
C GLY A 27 6.77 -25.26 27.28
N PRO A 28 6.99 -26.58 27.05
CA PRO A 28 8.33 -27.14 26.86
C PRO A 28 9.12 -26.46 25.73
N ASP A 29 8.45 -26.13 24.64
CA ASP A 29 9.11 -25.54 23.45
C ASP A 29 9.59 -24.10 23.66
N SER A 30 9.13 -23.42 24.70
CA SER A 30 9.62 -22.10 25.10
C SER A 30 10.80 -22.16 26.09
N LYS A 31 11.23 -23.36 26.47
CA LYS A 31 12.32 -23.59 27.46
C LYS A 31 13.49 -24.31 26.81
N ALA A 32 14.70 -24.04 27.28
CA ALA A 32 15.88 -24.79 26.83
C ALA A 32 15.73 -26.29 27.15
N GLN A 33 16.00 -27.14 26.17
CA GLN A 33 15.93 -28.59 26.28
C GLN A 33 17.37 -29.16 26.30
N PRO A 34 17.67 -30.20 27.12
CA PRO A 34 19.02 -30.74 27.26
C PRO A 34 19.60 -31.29 25.94
N ASP A 35 18.79 -31.97 25.15
CA ASP A 35 19.22 -32.68 23.94
C ASP A 35 19.06 -31.87 22.65
N VAL A 36 18.68 -30.59 22.75
CA VAL A 36 18.48 -29.68 21.60
C VAL A 36 19.74 -28.82 21.43
N PRO A 37 20.37 -28.86 20.25
CA PRO A 37 21.51 -28.01 19.93
C PRO A 37 21.15 -26.53 20.03
N LYS A 38 21.92 -25.77 20.78
CA LYS A 38 21.71 -24.34 21.01
C LYS A 38 22.39 -23.51 19.95
N GLY A 39 21.65 -22.55 19.40
CA GLY A 39 22.19 -21.49 18.56
C GLY A 39 23.00 -20.47 19.36
N GLU A 40 23.68 -19.60 18.63
CA GLU A 40 24.54 -18.55 19.19
C GLU A 40 23.87 -17.18 19.01
N VAL A 41 23.98 -16.31 20.03
CA VAL A 41 23.47 -14.95 20.00
C VAL A 41 24.63 -13.97 20.12
N THR A 42 24.75 -13.09 19.15
CA THR A 42 25.76 -12.03 19.17
C THR A 42 25.07 -10.66 19.13
N LYS A 43 25.54 -9.76 19.99
CA LYS A 43 25.03 -8.39 20.13
C LYS A 43 25.89 -7.42 19.32
N TYR A 44 25.22 -6.50 18.63
CA TYR A 44 25.84 -5.44 17.84
C TYR A 44 25.22 -4.08 18.16
N THR A 45 25.94 -3.02 17.81
CA THR A 45 25.44 -1.64 17.84
C THR A 45 25.43 -1.07 16.42
N PHE A 46 24.38 -0.32 16.08
CA PHE A 46 24.23 0.36 14.81
C PHE A 46 23.94 1.86 15.05
N ASP A 47 24.81 2.72 14.54
CA ASP A 47 24.81 4.18 14.78
C ASP A 47 24.96 5.03 13.50
N LYS A 48 24.86 4.40 12.33
CA LYS A 48 25.11 5.02 11.01
C LYS A 48 23.87 5.04 10.11
N SER A 49 22.67 5.03 10.71
CA SER A 49 21.43 5.05 9.93
C SER A 49 21.28 6.33 9.12
N LYS A 50 20.96 6.17 7.84
CA LYS A 50 20.59 7.27 6.93
C LYS A 50 19.08 7.51 6.95
N ILE A 51 18.29 6.45 7.19
CA ILE A 51 16.82 6.51 7.25
C ILE A 51 16.38 7.15 8.58
N TYR A 52 17.08 6.83 9.68
CA TYR A 52 16.86 7.43 11.00
C TYR A 52 18.15 8.12 11.48
N PRO A 53 18.55 9.26 10.90
CA PRO A 53 19.84 9.88 11.16
C PRO A 53 19.98 10.31 12.63
N GLY A 54 21.23 10.17 13.13
CA GLY A 54 21.59 10.52 14.50
C GLY A 54 21.15 9.50 15.56
N THR A 55 20.52 8.40 15.16
CA THR A 55 20.12 7.35 16.12
C THR A 55 21.21 6.32 16.33
N THR A 56 21.31 5.87 17.57
CA THR A 56 22.08 4.68 17.95
C THR A 56 21.10 3.62 18.49
N ARG A 57 21.33 2.36 18.15
CA ARG A 57 20.54 1.22 18.65
C ARG A 57 21.37 -0.04 18.78
N GLU A 58 20.88 -0.95 19.59
CA GLU A 58 21.41 -2.30 19.70
C GLU A 58 20.56 -3.25 18.87
N TYR A 59 21.19 -4.29 18.34
CA TYR A 59 20.50 -5.44 17.76
C TYR A 59 21.25 -6.73 18.05
N TRP A 60 20.54 -7.84 18.04
CA TRP A 60 21.08 -9.18 18.28
C TRP A 60 20.85 -10.05 17.06
N VAL A 61 21.84 -10.86 16.74
CA VAL A 61 21.75 -11.88 15.70
C VAL A 61 21.83 -13.24 16.38
N TYR A 62 20.78 -14.01 16.23
CA TYR A 62 20.74 -15.42 16.62
C TYR A 62 20.99 -16.29 15.40
N VAL A 63 21.95 -17.21 15.49
CA VAL A 63 22.29 -18.18 14.44
C VAL A 63 22.04 -19.57 14.98
N PRO A 64 21.09 -20.35 14.43
CA PRO A 64 20.83 -21.71 14.89
C PRO A 64 22.00 -22.62 14.59
N LYS A 65 22.21 -23.66 15.43
CA LYS A 65 23.31 -24.62 15.25
C LYS A 65 23.25 -25.38 13.91
N GLN A 66 22.06 -25.51 13.35
CA GLN A 66 21.78 -26.15 12.05
C GLN A 66 22.04 -25.23 10.83
N TYR A 67 22.54 -24.02 11.04
CA TYR A 67 22.85 -23.11 9.94
C TYR A 67 23.90 -23.73 9.01
N ASP A 68 23.63 -23.63 7.70
CA ASP A 68 24.51 -24.09 6.63
C ASP A 68 24.79 -22.91 5.67
N ALA A 69 26.03 -22.44 5.64
CA ALA A 69 26.43 -21.30 4.82
C ALA A 69 26.24 -21.52 3.30
N ALA A 70 26.16 -22.79 2.85
CA ALA A 70 25.91 -23.12 1.45
C ALA A 70 24.45 -22.87 1.01
N LYS A 71 23.54 -22.65 1.97
CA LYS A 71 22.11 -22.46 1.72
C LYS A 71 21.65 -21.12 2.29
N PRO A 72 20.84 -20.33 1.55
CA PRO A 72 20.24 -19.14 2.13
C PRO A 72 19.32 -19.49 3.31
N ALA A 73 19.58 -18.93 4.48
CA ALA A 73 18.75 -19.14 5.67
C ALA A 73 17.49 -18.27 5.64
N CYS A 74 16.37 -18.79 6.17
CA CYS A 74 15.22 -17.98 6.49
C CYS A 74 15.57 -16.91 7.54
N VAL A 75 14.77 -15.85 7.64
CA VAL A 75 15.01 -14.74 8.57
C VAL A 75 13.75 -14.43 9.36
N PHE A 76 13.89 -14.28 10.67
CA PHE A 76 12.86 -13.71 11.55
C PHE A 76 13.36 -12.40 12.15
N ILE A 77 12.62 -11.32 11.92
CA ILE A 77 12.94 -10.00 12.46
C ILE A 77 11.96 -9.67 13.59
N CYS A 78 12.47 -9.17 14.72
CA CYS A 78 11.64 -8.76 15.83
C CYS A 78 12.05 -7.40 16.36
N GLN A 79 11.07 -6.56 16.63
CA GLN A 79 11.24 -5.27 17.26
C GLN A 79 11.40 -5.42 18.79
N ASP A 80 12.00 -4.39 19.41
CA ASP A 80 12.24 -4.31 20.87
C ASP A 80 13.15 -5.42 21.43
N GLY A 81 14.07 -5.96 20.61
CA GLY A 81 15.06 -6.95 21.03
C GLY A 81 14.50 -8.38 21.09
N ILE A 82 15.18 -9.25 21.84
CA ILE A 82 14.78 -10.66 21.97
C ILE A 82 13.56 -10.75 22.88
N GLN A 83 12.43 -11.18 22.33
CA GLN A 83 11.16 -11.40 23.03
C GLN A 83 10.72 -12.87 22.92
N TYR A 84 9.66 -13.27 23.62
CA TYR A 84 8.93 -14.56 23.49
C TYR A 84 9.78 -15.81 23.72
N ASN A 85 10.92 -15.70 24.38
CA ASN A 85 11.93 -16.79 24.47
C ASN A 85 12.32 -17.32 23.06
N ALA A 86 12.33 -16.44 22.07
CA ALA A 86 12.44 -16.80 20.67
C ALA A 86 13.63 -17.71 20.35
N THR A 87 14.78 -17.50 20.97
CA THR A 87 15.98 -18.34 20.76
C THR A 87 15.75 -19.78 21.17
N ASN A 88 15.15 -20.02 22.34
CA ASN A 88 14.81 -21.40 22.80
C ASN A 88 13.73 -22.01 21.86
N VAL A 89 12.74 -21.21 21.46
CA VAL A 89 11.68 -21.67 20.55
C VAL A 89 12.28 -22.09 19.22
N PHE A 90 13.18 -21.29 18.67
CA PHE A 90 13.83 -21.61 17.38
C PHE A 90 14.72 -22.86 17.50
N ASP A 91 15.53 -22.97 18.54
CA ASP A 91 16.32 -24.19 18.80
C ASP A 91 15.43 -25.43 18.78
N ASN A 92 14.32 -25.41 19.54
CA ASN A 92 13.42 -26.54 19.68
C ASN A 92 12.66 -26.86 18.36
N LEU A 93 12.08 -25.86 17.69
CA LEU A 93 11.28 -26.08 16.50
C LEU A 93 12.12 -26.45 15.28
N ILE A 94 13.32 -25.88 15.12
CA ILE A 94 14.25 -26.22 14.05
C ILE A 94 14.76 -27.67 14.27
N HIS A 95 15.08 -28.04 15.50
CA HIS A 95 15.48 -29.41 15.83
C HIS A 95 14.38 -30.42 15.51
N LYS A 96 13.13 -30.10 15.81
CA LYS A 96 11.95 -30.92 15.51
C LYS A 96 11.54 -30.89 14.01
N LYS A 97 12.17 -30.04 13.21
CA LYS A 97 11.80 -29.76 11.79
C LYS A 97 10.37 -29.22 11.63
N GLU A 98 9.90 -28.47 12.62
CA GLU A 98 8.58 -27.83 12.64
C GLU A 98 8.63 -26.37 12.15
N MET A 99 9.84 -25.84 11.94
CA MET A 99 10.12 -24.60 11.21
C MET A 99 11.44 -24.72 10.44
N PRO A 100 11.65 -23.95 9.38
CA PRO A 100 12.91 -23.93 8.63
C PRO A 100 14.07 -23.40 9.49
N VAL A 101 15.31 -23.67 9.04
CA VAL A 101 16.52 -23.06 9.60
C VAL A 101 16.41 -21.54 9.45
N THR A 102 16.25 -20.84 10.56
CA THR A 102 15.91 -19.43 10.61
C THR A 102 16.89 -18.65 11.48
N VAL A 103 17.52 -17.64 10.90
CA VAL A 103 18.34 -16.65 11.61
C VAL A 103 17.41 -15.60 12.24
N GLY A 104 17.59 -15.31 13.53
CA GLY A 104 16.85 -14.25 14.23
C GLY A 104 17.62 -12.93 14.21
N VAL A 105 16.95 -11.84 13.85
CA VAL A 105 17.51 -10.47 13.95
C VAL A 105 16.56 -9.63 14.82
N PHE A 106 17.01 -9.33 16.03
CA PHE A 106 16.22 -8.69 17.08
C PHE A 106 16.69 -7.25 17.26
N ILE A 107 15.86 -6.26 16.99
CA ILE A 107 16.27 -4.86 16.77
C ILE A 107 15.61 -3.96 17.80
N MET A 108 16.40 -3.19 18.56
CA MET A 108 15.87 -2.11 19.40
C MET A 108 15.54 -0.87 18.57
N HIS A 109 14.59 -0.08 19.05
CA HIS A 109 14.33 1.24 18.49
C HIS A 109 15.55 2.17 18.67
N GLY A 110 15.66 3.17 17.80
CA GLY A 110 16.73 4.15 17.87
C GLY A 110 16.59 5.12 19.05
N ARG A 111 17.74 5.60 19.52
CA ARG A 111 17.85 6.69 20.48
C ARG A 111 18.78 7.76 19.93
N VAL A 112 18.39 9.02 19.99
CA VAL A 112 19.30 10.13 19.77
C VAL A 112 19.80 10.57 21.13
N LYS A 113 21.10 10.41 21.36
CA LYS A 113 21.74 10.72 22.65
C LYS A 113 21.63 12.22 22.95
N ALA A 114 21.29 12.53 24.20
CA ALA A 114 21.30 13.89 24.70
C ALA A 114 22.71 14.49 24.64
N LEU A 115 22.79 15.78 24.36
CA LEU A 115 24.07 16.51 24.29
C LEU A 115 24.68 16.80 25.66
N THR A 116 23.82 16.81 26.70
CA THR A 116 24.24 17.09 28.08
C THR A 116 23.70 16.01 29.02
N PRO A 117 24.38 15.73 30.17
CA PRO A 117 23.93 14.75 31.14
C PRO A 117 22.55 15.07 31.77
N ASP A 118 22.16 16.34 31.79
CA ASP A 118 20.90 16.81 32.41
C ASP A 118 19.72 16.70 31.44
N ALA A 119 19.93 16.32 30.19
CA ALA A 119 18.89 16.14 29.20
C ALA A 119 18.60 14.65 28.97
N LEU A 120 17.34 14.36 28.61
CA LEU A 120 16.94 12.99 28.24
C LEU A 120 17.27 12.69 26.77
N ASP A 121 17.65 11.43 26.52
CA ASP A 121 17.75 10.92 25.16
C ASP A 121 16.37 11.04 24.47
N ARG A 122 16.37 11.29 23.16
CA ARG A 122 15.14 11.19 22.35
C ARG A 122 14.93 9.73 21.96
N PHE A 123 13.84 9.16 22.43
CA PHE A 123 13.43 7.79 22.08
C PHE A 123 12.62 7.82 20.80
N ASN A 124 13.05 7.07 19.80
CA ASN A 124 12.39 7.05 18.50
C ASN A 124 11.33 5.94 18.38
N ARG A 125 11.03 5.17 19.42
CA ARG A 125 10.19 3.97 19.30
C ARG A 125 8.86 4.22 18.55
N SER A 126 8.05 5.15 19.00
CA SER A 126 6.79 5.44 18.33
C SER A 126 6.99 6.07 16.94
N TYR A 127 8.02 6.92 16.79
CA TYR A 127 8.34 7.52 15.50
C TYR A 127 8.72 6.48 14.43
N GLU A 128 9.50 5.45 14.83
CA GLU A 128 9.97 4.41 13.91
C GLU A 128 8.93 3.31 13.70
N TYR A 129 8.17 2.96 14.74
CA TYR A 129 7.31 1.77 14.73
C TYR A 129 5.85 2.06 14.38
N ASP A 130 5.30 3.20 14.80
CA ASP A 130 3.88 3.50 14.58
C ASP A 130 3.63 4.26 13.26
N GLY A 131 4.67 4.54 12.46
CA GLY A 131 4.54 5.11 11.12
C GLY A 131 3.94 4.09 10.14
N LEU A 132 3.06 4.55 9.24
CA LEU A 132 2.34 3.67 8.31
C LEU A 132 3.01 3.52 6.95
N GLY A 133 4.19 4.12 6.74
CA GLY A 133 4.94 4.06 5.48
C GLY A 133 6.04 2.98 5.47
N ASP A 134 6.81 2.93 4.41
CA ASP A 134 7.85 1.92 4.16
C ASP A 134 9.19 2.19 4.86
N ALA A 135 9.31 3.29 5.62
CA ALA A 135 10.57 3.73 6.20
C ALA A 135 11.25 2.65 7.06
N TYR A 136 10.49 1.98 7.93
CA TYR A 136 11.05 0.92 8.76
C TYR A 136 11.43 -0.34 7.93
N ALA A 137 10.64 -0.68 6.93
CA ALA A 137 10.98 -1.77 6.03
C ALA A 137 12.29 -1.49 5.27
N ARG A 138 12.46 -0.28 4.74
CA ARG A 138 13.73 0.15 4.11
C ARG A 138 14.88 0.15 5.10
N PHE A 139 14.69 0.64 6.31
CA PHE A 139 15.71 0.59 7.35
C PHE A 139 16.21 -0.84 7.59
N VAL A 140 15.31 -1.80 7.70
CA VAL A 140 15.68 -3.22 7.87
C VAL A 140 16.40 -3.75 6.63
N LEU A 141 15.86 -3.49 5.43
CA LEU A 141 16.34 -4.08 4.18
C LEU A 141 17.63 -3.45 3.66
N ASP A 142 17.76 -2.13 3.79
CA ASP A 142 18.84 -1.37 3.17
C ASP A 142 19.98 -1.06 4.15
N GLU A 143 19.73 -1.16 5.47
CA GLU A 143 20.73 -0.83 6.49
C GLU A 143 21.05 -1.99 7.44
N ILE A 144 20.05 -2.58 8.13
CA ILE A 144 20.31 -3.61 9.15
C ILE A 144 20.72 -4.95 8.54
N LEU A 145 19.96 -5.50 7.59
CA LEU A 145 20.32 -6.80 7.00
C LEU A 145 21.67 -6.77 6.27
N PRO A 146 22.03 -5.72 5.51
CA PRO A 146 23.38 -5.57 4.97
C PRO A 146 24.47 -5.49 6.05
N ASP A 147 24.22 -4.76 7.16
CA ASP A 147 25.17 -4.70 8.28
C ASP A 147 25.36 -6.08 8.95
N VAL A 148 24.28 -6.85 9.11
CA VAL A 148 24.35 -8.24 9.58
C VAL A 148 25.24 -9.09 8.67
N VAL A 149 25.00 -9.06 7.35
CA VAL A 149 25.79 -9.84 6.37
C VAL A 149 27.25 -9.45 6.40
N VAL A 150 27.56 -8.15 6.43
CA VAL A 150 28.97 -7.65 6.49
C VAL A 150 29.68 -8.10 7.76
N ARG A 151 28.99 -8.09 8.91
CA ARG A 151 29.61 -8.44 10.21
C ARG A 151 29.73 -9.93 10.43
N THR A 152 28.84 -10.72 9.87
CA THR A 152 28.72 -12.16 10.22
C THR A 152 29.08 -13.09 9.07
N GLY A 153 29.07 -12.62 7.84
CA GLY A 153 29.22 -13.46 6.64
C GLY A 153 28.03 -14.39 6.38
N LEU A 154 26.89 -14.20 7.04
CA LEU A 154 25.72 -15.05 6.88
C LEU A 154 25.10 -14.96 5.49
N ASN A 155 24.70 -16.10 4.94
CA ASN A 155 23.93 -16.23 3.72
C ASN A 155 22.44 -16.18 4.08
N LEU A 156 21.82 -15.01 3.95
CA LEU A 156 20.41 -14.76 4.27
C LEU A 156 19.57 -14.75 3.00
N SER A 157 18.41 -15.42 3.02
CA SER A 157 17.47 -15.36 1.90
C SER A 157 16.97 -13.95 1.66
N THR A 158 16.90 -13.55 0.40
CA THR A 158 16.28 -12.28 -0.05
C THR A 158 14.82 -12.44 -0.46
N ASN A 159 14.32 -13.67 -0.51
CA ASN A 159 12.95 -13.97 -0.86
C ASN A 159 12.00 -13.63 0.31
N GLY A 160 10.97 -12.84 0.06
CA GLY A 160 9.98 -12.49 1.09
C GLY A 160 9.23 -13.68 1.69
N ASN A 161 9.13 -14.79 0.95
CA ASN A 161 8.52 -16.02 1.47
C ASN A 161 9.36 -16.70 2.58
N ASP A 162 10.65 -16.40 2.62
CA ASP A 162 11.60 -16.94 3.60
C ASP A 162 11.82 -15.95 4.75
N ARG A 163 11.03 -14.87 4.82
CA ARG A 163 11.18 -13.84 5.85
C ARG A 163 9.89 -13.63 6.62
N ALA A 164 10.04 -13.70 7.94
CA ALA A 164 9.00 -13.36 8.91
C ALA A 164 9.41 -12.12 9.70
N ILE A 165 8.44 -11.37 10.18
CA ILE A 165 8.63 -10.20 11.02
C ILE A 165 7.56 -10.19 12.11
N GLY A 166 7.92 -9.78 13.34
CA GLY A 166 6.96 -9.80 14.45
C GLY A 166 7.36 -8.89 15.60
N GLY A 167 6.40 -8.55 16.43
CA GLY A 167 6.61 -7.71 17.60
C GLY A 167 5.38 -7.56 18.47
N ALA A 168 5.52 -6.77 19.53
CA ALA A 168 4.46 -6.46 20.48
C ALA A 168 4.10 -4.96 20.44
N SER A 169 2.82 -4.64 20.60
CA SER A 169 2.34 -3.25 20.70
C SER A 169 2.73 -2.42 19.47
N SER A 170 3.46 -1.30 19.63
CA SER A 170 4.04 -0.58 18.49
C SER A 170 4.93 -1.45 17.61
N GLY A 171 5.63 -2.44 18.18
CA GLY A 171 6.42 -3.41 17.40
C GLY A 171 5.54 -4.29 16.51
N ALA A 172 4.31 -4.60 16.92
CA ALA A 172 3.38 -5.42 16.15
C ALA A 172 2.83 -4.65 14.94
N ILE A 173 2.39 -3.41 15.12
CA ILE A 173 1.97 -2.58 13.96
C ILE A 173 3.15 -2.30 13.03
N CYS A 174 4.36 -2.09 13.56
CA CYS A 174 5.59 -1.96 12.78
C CYS A 174 5.82 -3.19 11.88
N ALA A 175 5.69 -4.40 12.44
CA ALA A 175 5.83 -5.64 11.70
C ALA A 175 4.77 -5.79 10.60
N PHE A 176 3.52 -5.48 10.93
CA PHE A 176 2.43 -5.48 9.94
C PHE A 176 2.67 -4.46 8.84
N THR A 177 3.01 -3.21 9.19
CA THR A 177 3.30 -2.14 8.23
C THR A 177 4.46 -2.51 7.29
N ALA A 178 5.55 -3.08 7.82
CA ALA A 178 6.69 -3.50 7.01
C ALA A 178 6.29 -4.56 5.96
N ALA A 179 5.47 -5.54 6.34
CA ALA A 179 4.96 -6.55 5.42
C ALA A 179 3.89 -5.99 4.47
N TRP A 180 3.06 -5.07 4.94
CA TRP A 180 2.05 -4.40 4.13
C TRP A 180 2.66 -3.55 3.01
N GLU A 181 3.70 -2.78 3.32
CA GLU A 181 4.39 -1.93 2.35
C GLU A 181 5.35 -2.72 1.46
N ARG A 182 5.96 -3.78 1.99
CA ARG A 182 6.97 -4.58 1.29
C ARG A 182 6.64 -6.09 1.33
N PRO A 183 5.49 -6.51 0.72
CA PRO A 183 5.10 -7.93 0.65
C PRO A 183 6.05 -8.76 -0.26
N ASP A 184 6.87 -8.11 -1.07
CA ASP A 184 7.98 -8.70 -1.79
C ASP A 184 9.12 -9.16 -0.85
N ALA A 185 9.28 -8.49 0.30
CA ALA A 185 10.36 -8.72 1.26
C ALA A 185 9.93 -9.47 2.54
N PHE A 186 8.67 -9.35 2.96
CA PHE A 186 8.13 -9.97 4.17
C PHE A 186 6.73 -10.54 3.92
N ARG A 187 6.54 -11.84 4.15
CA ARG A 187 5.24 -12.48 3.91
C ARG A 187 4.62 -13.16 5.13
N ARG A 188 5.28 -13.15 6.28
CA ARG A 188 4.80 -13.78 7.52
C ARG A 188 4.89 -12.78 8.65
N VAL A 189 3.76 -12.53 9.33
CA VAL A 189 3.65 -11.50 10.37
C VAL A 189 3.16 -12.13 11.68
N PHE A 190 3.90 -11.92 12.76
CA PHE A 190 3.47 -12.17 14.13
C PHE A 190 3.14 -10.84 14.80
N SER A 191 1.88 -10.62 15.14
CA SER A 191 1.37 -9.41 15.76
C SER A 191 0.78 -9.71 17.12
N SER A 192 1.44 -9.29 18.18
CA SER A 192 0.98 -9.44 19.56
C SER A 192 0.55 -8.11 20.14
N ILE A 193 -0.63 -8.04 20.78
CA ILE A 193 -1.15 -6.82 21.42
C ILE A 193 -0.96 -5.58 20.53
N GLY A 194 -1.34 -5.67 19.24
CA GLY A 194 -0.98 -4.70 18.21
C GLY A 194 -1.60 -3.32 18.42
N THR A 195 -0.81 -2.27 18.19
CA THR A 195 -1.22 -0.86 18.34
C THR A 195 -2.01 -0.36 17.12
N TYR A 196 -3.12 -1.01 16.78
CA TYR A 196 -4.00 -0.61 15.68
C TYR A 196 -5.03 0.46 16.10
N VAL A 197 -4.60 1.38 16.95
CA VAL A 197 -5.39 2.46 17.55
C VAL A 197 -4.93 3.83 17.06
N GLY A 198 -5.64 4.89 17.46
CA GLY A 198 -5.43 6.26 17.00
C GLY A 198 -4.21 6.97 17.60
N LEU A 199 -3.06 6.31 17.77
CA LEU A 199 -1.84 6.98 18.20
C LEU A 199 -1.14 7.73 17.06
N ARG A 200 -0.97 7.06 15.91
CA ARG A 200 -0.36 7.63 14.69
C ARG A 200 -1.04 7.09 13.42
N GLY A 201 -2.37 6.93 13.44
CA GLY A 201 -3.14 6.50 12.28
C GLY A 201 -3.30 4.97 12.14
N GLY A 202 -2.86 4.17 13.11
CA GLY A 202 -2.99 2.70 13.06
C GLY A 202 -4.44 2.21 12.93
N ASN A 203 -5.41 3.01 13.40
CA ASN A 203 -6.85 2.78 13.26
C ASN A 203 -7.35 2.83 11.81
N ASP A 204 -6.56 3.27 10.84
CA ASP A 204 -6.93 3.30 9.42
C ASP A 204 -6.79 1.93 8.75
N TYR A 205 -5.98 1.03 9.31
CA TYR A 205 -5.70 -0.28 8.70
C TYR A 205 -6.93 -1.15 8.44
N PRO A 206 -7.91 -1.29 9.34
CA PRO A 206 -9.09 -2.09 9.03
C PRO A 206 -9.82 -1.62 7.78
N THR A 207 -9.91 -0.32 7.57
CA THR A 207 -10.51 0.27 6.36
C THR A 207 -9.64 0.07 5.12
N LEU A 208 -8.33 0.29 5.22
CA LEU A 208 -7.39 0.09 4.12
C LEU A 208 -7.35 -1.38 3.68
N ILE A 209 -7.32 -2.32 4.62
CA ILE A 209 -7.34 -3.77 4.34
C ILE A 209 -8.60 -4.15 3.56
N ARG A 210 -9.77 -3.66 3.98
CA ARG A 210 -11.05 -3.94 3.32
C ARG A 210 -11.12 -3.40 1.90
N LYS A 211 -10.45 -2.29 1.62
CA LYS A 211 -10.46 -1.61 0.32
C LYS A 211 -9.32 -2.02 -0.59
N THR A 212 -8.19 -2.49 -0.05
CA THR A 212 -7.02 -2.83 -0.84
C THR A 212 -7.10 -4.26 -1.38
N GLU A 213 -6.65 -4.45 -2.60
CA GLU A 213 -6.44 -5.77 -3.19
C GLU A 213 -5.53 -6.61 -2.28
N PRO A 214 -5.92 -7.87 -1.93
CA PRO A 214 -5.16 -8.68 -1.01
C PRO A 214 -3.70 -8.85 -1.41
N LYS A 215 -2.80 -8.67 -0.44
CA LYS A 215 -1.35 -8.85 -0.58
C LYS A 215 -0.94 -10.25 -0.13
N PRO A 216 0.17 -10.82 -0.64
CA PRO A 216 0.59 -12.18 -0.31
C PRO A 216 1.26 -12.24 1.08
N ILE A 217 0.51 -11.96 2.13
CA ILE A 217 0.98 -12.00 3.52
C ILE A 217 0.11 -12.91 4.37
N ARG A 218 0.74 -13.59 5.35
CA ARG A 218 0.11 -14.46 6.34
C ARG A 218 0.29 -13.81 7.72
N ILE A 219 -0.79 -13.69 8.50
CA ILE A 219 -0.79 -12.90 9.73
C ILE A 219 -1.31 -13.74 10.90
N PHE A 220 -0.52 -13.80 11.99
CA PHE A 220 -0.94 -14.34 13.27
C PHE A 220 -1.20 -13.19 14.23
N LEU A 221 -2.42 -13.09 14.77
CA LEU A 221 -2.82 -12.07 15.74
C LEU A 221 -2.92 -12.67 17.15
N GLN A 222 -2.44 -11.95 18.16
CA GLN A 222 -2.64 -12.28 19.57
C GLN A 222 -3.03 -11.02 20.34
N ASP A 223 -4.04 -11.12 21.20
CA ASP A 223 -4.41 -10.08 22.15
C ASP A 223 -5.16 -10.66 23.36
N GLY A 224 -5.44 -9.82 24.35
CA GLY A 224 -6.18 -10.15 25.55
C GLY A 224 -7.28 -9.15 25.87
N SER A 225 -8.40 -9.64 26.42
CA SER A 225 -9.58 -8.81 26.71
C SER A 225 -9.36 -7.74 27.79
N ASN A 226 -8.30 -7.86 28.56
CA ASN A 226 -7.88 -6.86 29.57
C ASN A 226 -6.74 -5.94 29.08
N ASP A 227 -6.54 -5.86 27.76
CA ASP A 227 -5.56 -4.93 27.19
C ASP A 227 -5.98 -3.47 27.35
N LEU A 228 -5.08 -2.56 27.00
CA LEU A 228 -5.24 -1.11 27.19
C LEU A 228 -6.54 -0.57 26.55
N ASN A 229 -7.23 0.26 27.32
CA ASN A 229 -8.34 1.08 26.85
C ASN A 229 -8.09 2.51 27.35
N ILE A 230 -7.45 3.33 26.50
CA ILE A 230 -6.97 4.66 26.85
C ILE A 230 -7.34 5.68 25.75
N TYR A 231 -6.80 6.90 25.83
CA TYR A 231 -7.11 8.00 24.90
C TYR A 231 -6.89 7.68 23.41
N GLY A 232 -5.98 6.75 23.09
CA GLY A 232 -5.73 6.31 21.71
C GLY A 232 -6.76 5.30 21.19
N GLY A 233 -7.52 4.67 22.08
CA GLY A 233 -8.53 3.66 21.78
C GLY A 233 -8.43 2.43 22.68
N SER A 234 -9.20 1.40 22.33
CA SER A 234 -9.14 0.08 22.95
C SER A 234 -8.34 -0.88 22.05
N TRP A 235 -7.22 -1.39 22.57
CA TRP A 235 -6.40 -2.37 21.82
C TRP A 235 -7.20 -3.64 21.51
N TRP A 236 -7.95 -4.14 22.49
CA TRP A 236 -8.80 -5.32 22.32
C TRP A 236 -9.78 -5.17 21.15
N VAL A 237 -10.50 -4.07 21.08
CA VAL A 237 -11.46 -3.81 19.99
C VAL A 237 -10.73 -3.62 18.66
N ALA A 238 -9.61 -2.90 18.66
CA ALA A 238 -8.83 -2.63 17.45
C ALA A 238 -8.23 -3.92 16.84
N ASN A 239 -7.73 -4.85 17.66
CA ASN A 239 -7.22 -6.13 17.18
C ASN A 239 -8.34 -7.03 16.65
N GLN A 240 -9.55 -6.99 17.22
CA GLN A 240 -10.73 -7.70 16.68
C GLN A 240 -11.17 -7.11 15.34
N ASP A 241 -11.12 -5.77 15.18
CA ASP A 241 -11.45 -5.13 13.89
C ASP A 241 -10.40 -5.45 12.81
N MET A 242 -9.11 -5.52 13.18
CA MET A 242 -8.06 -6.04 12.31
C MET A 242 -8.36 -7.46 11.84
N LEU A 243 -8.71 -8.38 12.74
CA LEU A 243 -9.09 -9.74 12.35
C LEU A 243 -10.28 -9.75 11.40
N SER A 244 -11.32 -8.98 11.74
CA SER A 244 -12.53 -8.85 10.92
C SER A 244 -12.21 -8.33 9.51
N ALA A 245 -11.32 -7.34 9.39
CA ALA A 245 -10.90 -6.77 8.11
C ALA A 245 -10.08 -7.76 7.28
N LEU A 246 -9.11 -8.45 7.90
CA LEU A 246 -8.27 -9.44 7.25
C LEU A 246 -9.09 -10.64 6.75
N GLN A 247 -10.03 -11.14 7.56
CA GLN A 247 -10.96 -12.18 7.15
C GLN A 247 -11.88 -11.73 6.01
N PHE A 248 -12.39 -10.50 6.08
CA PHE A 248 -13.20 -9.91 5.02
C PHE A 248 -12.45 -9.85 3.69
N ALA A 249 -11.19 -9.44 3.72
CA ALA A 249 -10.35 -9.32 2.54
C ALA A 249 -9.71 -10.65 2.08
N GLY A 250 -9.85 -11.74 2.87
CA GLY A 250 -9.40 -13.08 2.50
C GLY A 250 -7.94 -13.38 2.72
N TYR A 251 -7.35 -12.71 3.68
CA TYR A 251 -5.98 -13.04 4.08
C TYR A 251 -5.87 -14.39 4.79
N ALA A 252 -4.72 -15.05 4.66
CA ALA A 252 -4.36 -16.14 5.53
C ALA A 252 -4.11 -15.58 6.93
N VAL A 253 -5.12 -15.59 7.78
CA VAL A 253 -5.09 -15.04 9.13
C VAL A 253 -5.60 -16.04 10.16
N THR A 254 -4.95 -16.08 11.32
CA THR A 254 -5.44 -16.75 12.53
C THR A 254 -5.22 -15.86 13.73
N ASN A 255 -5.89 -16.20 14.83
CA ASN A 255 -5.78 -15.45 16.06
C ASN A 255 -5.81 -16.36 17.28
N VAL A 256 -5.18 -15.93 18.37
CA VAL A 256 -5.34 -16.48 19.70
C VAL A 256 -5.69 -15.35 20.66
N TRP A 257 -6.93 -15.37 21.13
CA TRP A 257 -7.44 -14.43 22.10
C TRP A 257 -7.36 -15.00 23.52
N GLY A 258 -7.09 -14.14 24.49
CA GLY A 258 -7.05 -14.48 25.90
C GLY A 258 -7.67 -13.42 26.78
N ASP A 259 -7.39 -13.49 28.07
CA ASP A 259 -7.81 -12.53 29.09
C ASP A 259 -6.65 -11.68 29.64
N GLY A 260 -5.46 -11.75 29.00
CA GLY A 260 -4.28 -11.02 29.42
C GLY A 260 -4.41 -9.50 29.21
N GLY A 261 -3.52 -8.78 29.90
CA GLY A 261 -3.33 -7.33 29.73
C GLY A 261 -2.20 -7.03 28.74
N HIS A 262 -1.77 -5.73 28.69
CA HIS A 262 -0.76 -5.24 27.77
C HIS A 262 0.66 -5.69 28.13
N ASN A 263 0.95 -6.98 27.98
CA ASN A 263 2.26 -7.57 28.27
C ASN A 263 2.53 -8.82 27.41
N GLY A 264 3.80 -9.30 27.45
CA GLY A 264 4.25 -10.41 26.62
C GLY A 264 3.99 -11.82 27.17
N LYS A 265 3.29 -12.01 28.30
CA LYS A 265 3.12 -13.34 28.93
C LYS A 265 2.35 -14.31 28.04
N HIS A 266 1.18 -13.90 27.60
CA HIS A 266 0.34 -14.71 26.70
C HIS A 266 1.05 -15.00 25.38
N ALA A 267 1.60 -13.97 24.75
CA ALA A 267 2.36 -14.10 23.52
C ALA A 267 3.53 -15.09 23.66
N SER A 268 4.28 -15.03 24.76
CA SER A 268 5.40 -15.97 25.02
C SER A 268 4.93 -17.41 25.17
N ALA A 269 3.76 -17.62 25.77
CA ALA A 269 3.22 -18.97 25.94
C ALA A 269 2.80 -19.62 24.63
N ILE A 270 2.25 -18.82 23.68
CA ILE A 270 1.72 -19.32 22.40
C ILE A 270 2.71 -19.17 21.23
N PHE A 271 3.87 -18.54 21.44
CA PHE A 271 4.81 -18.25 20.37
C PHE A 271 5.30 -19.48 19.60
N PRO A 272 5.55 -20.66 20.22
CA PRO A 272 5.87 -21.87 19.48
C PRO A 272 4.78 -22.25 18.45
N ASP A 273 3.52 -22.17 18.83
CA ASP A 273 2.41 -22.51 17.94
C ASP A 273 2.19 -21.45 16.86
N ALA A 274 2.43 -20.18 17.18
CA ALA A 274 2.45 -19.10 16.21
C ALA A 274 3.53 -19.33 15.13
N MET A 275 4.74 -19.75 15.53
CA MET A 275 5.81 -20.06 14.59
C MET A 275 5.48 -21.28 13.71
N ARG A 276 4.92 -22.35 14.26
CA ARG A 276 4.44 -23.50 13.48
C ARG A 276 3.43 -23.05 12.42
N TRP A 277 2.46 -22.25 12.81
CA TRP A 277 1.42 -21.78 11.91
C TRP A 277 1.96 -20.83 10.84
N LEU A 278 2.85 -19.93 11.20
CA LEU A 278 3.45 -18.99 10.24
C LEU A 278 4.31 -19.71 9.19
N TRP A 279 5.04 -20.77 9.58
CA TRP A 279 5.92 -21.54 8.72
C TRP A 279 5.29 -22.82 8.14
N GLN A 280 4.01 -23.08 8.45
CA GLN A 280 3.30 -24.21 7.85
C GLN A 280 3.40 -24.13 6.31
N ASP A 281 3.51 -25.28 5.66
CA ASP A 281 3.62 -25.43 4.21
C ASP A 281 4.90 -24.83 3.57
N TRP A 282 5.81 -24.26 4.37
CA TRP A 282 7.09 -23.83 3.80
C TRP A 282 7.82 -25.03 3.18
N PRO A 283 8.41 -24.92 1.95
CA PRO A 283 8.72 -23.69 1.20
C PRO A 283 7.63 -23.18 0.25
N ALA A 284 6.43 -23.77 0.24
CA ALA A 284 5.35 -23.27 -0.60
C ALA A 284 5.13 -21.75 -0.39
N PRO A 285 4.94 -20.98 -1.46
CA PRO A 285 4.81 -19.53 -1.34
C PRO A 285 3.50 -19.14 -0.66
N VAL A 286 3.58 -18.18 0.25
CA VAL A 286 2.39 -17.45 0.69
C VAL A 286 1.89 -16.63 -0.50
N THR A 287 0.66 -16.85 -0.90
CA THR A 287 0.00 -16.12 -2.00
C THR A 287 -1.19 -15.34 -1.45
N ALA A 288 -1.56 -14.26 -2.15
CA ALA A 288 -2.90 -13.70 -2.00
C ALA A 288 -3.89 -14.79 -2.44
N ASN A 289 -4.91 -15.06 -1.62
CA ASN A 289 -5.80 -16.19 -1.87
C ASN A 289 -6.62 -15.98 -3.16
N PRO A 290 -6.37 -16.70 -4.25
CA PRO A 290 -7.08 -16.53 -5.52
C PRO A 290 -8.50 -17.10 -5.48
N GLU A 291 -8.81 -18.03 -4.54
CA GLU A 291 -10.13 -18.65 -4.39
C GLU A 291 -11.03 -17.84 -3.46
N TYR A 292 -10.47 -16.86 -2.79
CA TYR A 292 -11.26 -16.04 -1.89
C TYR A 292 -12.21 -15.16 -2.70
N LYS A 293 -13.46 -15.47 -2.60
CA LYS A 293 -14.52 -14.54 -2.99
C LYS A 293 -14.48 -13.39 -1.99
N SER A 294 -13.79 -12.32 -2.35
CA SER A 294 -13.87 -11.09 -1.59
C SER A 294 -15.32 -10.80 -1.29
N ARG A 295 -15.63 -10.54 -0.03
CA ARG A 295 -16.98 -10.05 0.31
C ARG A 295 -17.20 -8.63 -0.22
N GLN A 296 -16.22 -8.09 -0.96
CA GLN A 296 -16.27 -6.77 -1.59
C GLN A 296 -16.75 -6.90 -3.06
N PRO A 297 -18.05 -6.82 -3.34
CA PRO A 297 -18.59 -7.05 -4.68
C PRO A 297 -18.12 -6.01 -5.71
N VAL A 298 -17.61 -4.84 -5.26
CA VAL A 298 -17.12 -3.79 -6.15
C VAL A 298 -15.78 -4.18 -6.77
N MET A 299 -14.86 -4.75 -5.96
CA MET A 299 -13.57 -5.24 -6.46
C MET A 299 -13.77 -6.34 -7.51
N GLU A 300 -14.67 -7.30 -7.24
CA GLU A 300 -14.99 -8.39 -8.16
C GLU A 300 -15.66 -7.93 -9.46
N ARG A 301 -16.39 -6.81 -9.43
CA ARG A 301 -16.98 -6.23 -10.64
C ARG A 301 -15.94 -5.57 -11.55
N ILE A 302 -14.81 -5.16 -11.01
CA ILE A 302 -13.76 -4.46 -11.74
C ILE A 302 -12.62 -5.40 -12.14
N LEU A 303 -12.11 -6.18 -11.19
CA LEU A 303 -10.94 -7.03 -11.41
C LEU A 303 -11.32 -8.43 -11.88
N VAL A 304 -10.50 -9.01 -12.75
CA VAL A 304 -10.58 -10.40 -13.16
C VAL A 304 -9.80 -11.23 -12.14
N PRO A 305 -10.43 -12.21 -11.44
CA PRO A 305 -9.74 -13.07 -10.48
C PRO A 305 -8.54 -13.79 -11.11
N GLY A 306 -7.43 -13.84 -10.37
CA GLY A 306 -6.19 -14.48 -10.83
C GLY A 306 -5.38 -13.68 -11.86
N GLU A 307 -5.91 -12.58 -12.39
CA GLU A 307 -5.18 -11.68 -13.28
C GLU A 307 -4.48 -10.57 -12.48
N GLY A 308 -3.19 -10.37 -12.75
CA GLY A 308 -2.37 -9.32 -12.16
C GLY A 308 -1.86 -8.33 -13.20
N TRP A 309 -0.99 -7.42 -12.75
CA TRP A 309 -0.28 -6.53 -13.66
C TRP A 309 0.72 -7.32 -14.53
N GLN A 310 0.69 -7.06 -15.82
CA GLN A 310 1.62 -7.60 -16.80
C GLN A 310 2.56 -6.48 -17.26
N LEU A 311 3.88 -6.72 -17.17
CA LEU A 311 4.88 -5.80 -17.69
C LEU A 311 4.81 -5.78 -19.22
N LEU A 312 4.65 -4.59 -19.80
CA LEU A 312 4.66 -4.40 -21.25
C LEU A 312 5.95 -3.78 -21.79
N SER A 313 6.47 -2.78 -21.06
CA SER A 313 7.66 -2.04 -21.50
C SER A 313 8.49 -1.61 -20.31
N GLN A 314 9.81 -1.61 -20.49
CA GLN A 314 10.78 -1.20 -19.48
C GLN A 314 12.01 -0.56 -20.12
N GLY A 315 12.87 0.03 -19.30
CA GLY A 315 14.07 0.72 -19.78
C GLY A 315 13.84 2.18 -20.11
N HIS A 316 12.71 2.74 -19.63
CA HIS A 316 12.42 4.18 -19.69
C HIS A 316 13.06 4.91 -18.51
N ARG A 317 13.03 6.24 -18.54
CA ARG A 317 13.50 7.05 -17.40
C ARG A 317 12.35 7.44 -16.48
N PHE A 318 11.25 7.92 -17.06
CA PHE A 318 10.01 8.21 -16.32
C PHE A 318 8.82 8.19 -17.29
N THR A 319 7.92 7.23 -17.10
CA THR A 319 6.76 7.04 -17.97
C THR A 319 5.55 7.82 -17.47
N GLU A 320 4.80 8.42 -18.38
CA GLU A 320 3.62 9.26 -18.12
C GLU A 320 2.60 9.22 -19.26
N GLY A 321 1.49 9.95 -19.09
CA GLY A 321 0.51 10.36 -20.06
C GLY A 321 -0.07 9.25 -20.95
N PRO A 322 -0.50 8.10 -20.43
CA PRO A 322 -1.02 7.04 -21.28
C PRO A 322 -2.39 7.45 -21.88
N ALA A 323 -2.53 7.30 -23.18
CA ALA A 323 -3.77 7.59 -23.91
C ALA A 323 -4.05 6.54 -24.98
N ALA A 324 -5.33 6.15 -25.16
CA ALA A 324 -5.74 5.20 -26.18
C ALA A 324 -6.44 5.88 -27.34
N ASN A 325 -6.14 5.43 -28.57
CA ASN A 325 -6.90 5.81 -29.75
C ASN A 325 -8.21 4.99 -29.88
N THR A 326 -9.02 5.26 -30.89
CA THR A 326 -10.28 4.55 -31.14
C THR A 326 -10.11 3.07 -31.47
N LYS A 327 -8.89 2.63 -31.83
CA LYS A 327 -8.55 1.22 -32.12
C LYS A 327 -8.14 0.47 -30.85
N GLY A 328 -7.92 1.20 -29.73
CA GLY A 328 -7.44 0.64 -28.46
C GLY A 328 -5.91 0.55 -28.36
N GLU A 329 -5.17 1.06 -29.34
CA GLU A 329 -3.71 1.19 -29.24
C GLU A 329 -3.37 2.28 -28.22
N VAL A 330 -2.37 2.05 -27.36
CA VAL A 330 -2.01 2.95 -26.27
C VAL A 330 -0.71 3.68 -26.59
N PHE A 331 -0.69 4.97 -26.31
CA PHE A 331 0.49 5.82 -26.43
C PHE A 331 0.87 6.31 -25.04
N PHE A 332 2.16 6.46 -24.78
CA PHE A 332 2.66 6.98 -23.50
C PHE A 332 3.95 7.75 -23.67
N THR A 333 4.23 8.67 -22.76
CA THR A 333 5.43 9.50 -22.77
C THR A 333 6.54 8.90 -21.94
N ASP A 334 7.78 9.10 -22.37
CA ASP A 334 9.00 8.98 -21.58
C ASP A 334 9.62 10.37 -21.50
N ILE A 335 9.18 11.13 -20.49
CA ILE A 335 9.40 12.58 -20.40
C ILE A 335 10.88 12.95 -20.49
N PRO A 336 11.80 12.39 -19.66
CA PRO A 336 13.21 12.79 -19.69
C PRO A 336 13.93 12.38 -20.97
N ASN A 337 13.41 11.39 -21.70
CA ASN A 337 13.97 10.97 -22.99
C ASN A 337 13.34 11.69 -24.18
N ASN A 338 12.39 12.62 -23.95
CA ASN A 338 11.68 13.38 -24.99
C ASN A 338 11.04 12.49 -26.06
N ARG A 339 10.37 11.41 -25.65
CA ARG A 339 9.76 10.43 -26.54
C ARG A 339 8.30 10.16 -26.21
N ILE A 340 7.53 9.89 -27.26
CA ILE A 340 6.23 9.24 -27.17
C ILE A 340 6.38 7.85 -27.77
N HIS A 341 5.90 6.86 -27.06
CA HIS A 341 5.88 5.47 -27.49
C HIS A 341 4.47 5.05 -27.84
N LYS A 342 4.35 4.12 -28.80
CA LYS A 342 3.10 3.47 -29.19
C LYS A 342 3.13 1.98 -28.83
N VAL A 343 2.07 1.51 -28.22
CA VAL A 343 1.80 0.10 -27.95
C VAL A 343 0.70 -0.37 -28.90
N ALA A 344 1.05 -1.22 -29.84
CA ALA A 344 0.10 -1.85 -30.75
C ALA A 344 -0.74 -2.93 -30.03
N LEU A 345 -1.88 -3.32 -30.61
CA LEU A 345 -2.77 -4.33 -30.02
C LEU A 345 -2.11 -5.69 -29.77
N ASN A 346 -1.09 -6.03 -30.54
CA ASN A 346 -0.29 -7.24 -30.32
C ASN A 346 0.78 -7.11 -29.21
N GLY A 347 0.82 -5.98 -28.50
CA GLY A 347 1.78 -5.69 -27.44
C GLY A 347 3.15 -5.16 -27.90
N ARG A 348 3.38 -4.99 -29.20
CA ARG A 348 4.64 -4.42 -29.71
C ARG A 348 4.72 -2.93 -29.35
N VAL A 349 5.84 -2.54 -28.73
CA VAL A 349 6.14 -1.14 -28.37
C VAL A 349 7.14 -0.56 -29.38
N THR A 350 6.83 0.63 -29.90
CA THR A 350 7.67 1.38 -30.85
C THR A 350 7.74 2.84 -30.43
N VAL A 351 8.77 3.56 -30.84
CA VAL A 351 8.82 5.02 -30.74
C VAL A 351 7.87 5.59 -31.79
N PHE A 352 6.96 6.46 -31.37
CA PHE A 352 6.01 7.16 -32.22
C PHE A 352 6.51 8.56 -32.59
N ALA A 353 7.04 9.31 -31.59
CA ALA A 353 7.61 10.65 -31.81
C ALA A 353 8.82 10.85 -30.92
N GLU A 354 9.79 11.63 -31.42
CA GLU A 354 10.99 12.06 -30.71
C GLU A 354 11.04 13.60 -30.64
N ASN A 355 11.91 14.14 -29.77
CA ASN A 355 12.06 15.59 -29.57
C ASN A 355 10.76 16.29 -29.17
N THR A 356 9.95 15.61 -28.35
CA THR A 356 8.61 16.01 -27.97
C THR A 356 8.54 17.23 -27.05
N GLY A 357 9.71 17.78 -26.64
CA GLY A 357 9.77 18.95 -25.76
C GLY A 357 9.26 18.67 -24.35
N GLY A 358 9.58 17.51 -23.82
CA GLY A 358 9.12 17.11 -22.48
C GLY A 358 7.60 16.89 -22.43
N ALA A 359 7.03 16.28 -23.48
CA ALA A 359 5.62 15.92 -23.48
C ALA A 359 5.26 15.08 -22.26
N ASN A 360 4.20 15.47 -21.56
CA ASN A 360 3.67 14.86 -20.35
C ASN A 360 2.32 14.20 -20.64
N GLY A 361 1.19 14.78 -20.20
CA GLY A 361 -0.15 14.24 -20.48
C GLY A 361 -0.47 14.14 -21.96
N LEU A 362 -1.14 13.05 -22.35
CA LEU A 362 -1.61 12.79 -23.72
C LEU A 362 -3.11 12.55 -23.74
N MET A 363 -3.76 12.94 -24.83
CA MET A 363 -5.15 12.60 -25.14
C MET A 363 -5.41 12.64 -26.64
N PHE A 364 -6.18 11.69 -27.17
CA PHE A 364 -6.70 11.79 -28.52
C PHE A 364 -7.83 12.78 -28.61
N GLY A 365 -7.92 13.49 -29.73
CA GLY A 365 -9.05 14.33 -30.08
C GLY A 365 -10.07 13.62 -30.99
N PRO A 366 -11.28 14.21 -31.19
CA PRO A 366 -12.27 13.67 -32.11
C PRO A 366 -11.82 13.70 -33.56
N ASP A 367 -10.79 14.48 -33.88
CA ASP A 367 -10.13 14.59 -35.19
C ASP A 367 -9.08 13.48 -35.42
N GLY A 368 -8.91 12.57 -34.46
CA GLY A 368 -7.97 11.45 -34.53
C GLY A 368 -6.51 11.80 -34.21
N ARG A 369 -6.17 13.07 -33.97
CA ARG A 369 -4.83 13.51 -33.60
C ARG A 369 -4.54 13.23 -32.12
N LEU A 370 -3.26 12.99 -31.80
CA LEU A 370 -2.77 12.83 -30.44
C LEU A 370 -2.29 14.19 -29.89
N TYR A 371 -3.00 14.74 -28.93
CA TYR A 371 -2.64 15.98 -28.26
C TYR A 371 -1.73 15.71 -27.08
N ALA A 372 -0.78 16.63 -26.83
CA ALA A 372 0.23 16.49 -25.79
C ALA A 372 0.50 17.82 -25.07
N CYS A 373 0.71 17.73 -23.77
CA CYS A 373 1.25 18.80 -22.94
C CYS A 373 2.77 18.87 -23.11
N ALA A 374 3.26 19.60 -24.11
CA ALA A 374 4.69 19.79 -24.37
C ALA A 374 5.28 20.87 -23.44
N ASN A 375 5.41 20.53 -22.14
CA ASN A 375 5.70 21.49 -21.07
C ASN A 375 7.06 22.19 -21.25
N GLY A 376 8.10 21.50 -21.73
CA GLY A 376 9.39 22.10 -22.01
C GLY A 376 9.38 23.15 -23.14
N LYS A 377 8.42 23.04 -24.07
CA LYS A 377 8.12 24.06 -25.10
C LYS A 377 7.11 25.10 -24.63
N LYS A 378 6.44 24.91 -23.48
CA LYS A 378 5.29 25.68 -23.01
C LYS A 378 4.15 25.74 -24.03
N GLN A 379 3.88 24.60 -24.67
CA GLN A 379 2.91 24.46 -25.76
C GLN A 379 1.98 23.27 -25.52
N ILE A 380 0.77 23.37 -26.09
CA ILE A 380 -0.04 22.21 -26.42
C ILE A 380 0.21 21.94 -27.90
N VAL A 381 0.57 20.70 -28.21
CA VAL A 381 0.83 20.25 -29.57
C VAL A 381 -0.10 19.09 -29.93
N ALA A 382 -0.30 18.84 -31.21
CA ALA A 382 -1.02 17.68 -31.70
C ALA A 382 -0.18 16.97 -32.78
N TYR A 383 -0.15 15.64 -32.70
CA TYR A 383 0.51 14.77 -33.67
C TYR A 383 -0.52 14.08 -34.54
N ASP A 384 -0.30 14.03 -35.83
CA ASP A 384 -1.09 13.22 -36.75
C ASP A 384 -0.67 11.73 -36.71
N GLU A 385 -1.31 10.88 -37.51
CA GLU A 385 -0.97 9.43 -37.56
C GLU A 385 0.48 9.15 -37.97
N SER A 386 1.13 10.07 -38.69
CA SER A 386 2.53 9.95 -39.12
C SER A 386 3.53 10.42 -38.03
N GLY A 387 3.05 11.04 -36.95
CA GLY A 387 3.87 11.66 -35.92
C GLY A 387 4.29 13.10 -36.24
N ALA A 388 3.71 13.73 -37.27
CA ALA A 388 3.99 15.13 -37.59
C ALA A 388 3.30 16.05 -36.56
N GLU A 389 4.09 16.96 -35.97
CA GLU A 389 3.67 17.87 -34.90
C GLU A 389 3.06 19.15 -35.45
N SER A 390 1.99 19.61 -34.82
CA SER A 390 1.37 20.92 -35.03
C SER A 390 1.10 21.62 -33.72
N VAL A 391 1.35 22.92 -33.62
CA VAL A 391 1.09 23.71 -32.42
C VAL A 391 -0.38 24.09 -32.34
N ILE A 392 -1.00 23.80 -31.18
CA ILE A 392 -2.40 24.12 -30.89
C ILE A 392 -2.53 25.39 -30.04
N ALA A 393 -1.65 25.50 -29.00
CA ALA A 393 -1.62 26.68 -28.15
C ALA A 393 -0.22 26.90 -27.57
N GLU A 394 0.12 28.14 -27.27
CA GLU A 394 1.43 28.53 -26.74
C GLU A 394 1.32 29.22 -25.38
N ARG A 395 2.46 29.36 -24.69
CA ARG A 395 2.60 30.02 -23.38
C ARG A 395 1.72 29.37 -22.31
N LEU A 396 1.84 28.05 -22.19
CA LEU A 396 1.11 27.21 -21.21
C LEU A 396 2.09 26.28 -20.49
N GLU A 397 2.12 26.34 -19.18
CA GLU A 397 2.86 25.39 -18.33
C GLU A 397 1.91 24.25 -17.93
N SER A 398 1.62 23.37 -18.89
CA SER A 398 0.60 22.34 -18.73
C SER A 398 1.20 21.02 -18.21
N ASN A 399 0.41 20.27 -17.46
CA ASN A 399 0.77 18.94 -16.96
C ASN A 399 -0.08 17.85 -17.64
N ASP A 400 -1.39 17.82 -17.42
CA ASP A 400 -2.29 16.84 -17.98
C ASP A 400 -3.45 17.53 -18.72
N LEU A 401 -4.12 16.80 -19.61
CA LEU A 401 -5.22 17.34 -20.41
C LEU A 401 -6.34 16.32 -20.63
N CYS A 402 -7.55 16.81 -20.84
CA CYS A 402 -8.64 16.02 -21.42
C CYS A 402 -9.38 16.80 -22.51
N ILE A 403 -9.96 16.06 -23.45
CA ILE A 403 -10.63 16.61 -24.64
C ILE A 403 -12.04 16.06 -24.67
N ASN A 404 -13.02 16.92 -24.90
CA ASN A 404 -14.42 16.53 -25.05
C ASN A 404 -14.76 16.12 -26.50
N HIS A 405 -15.98 15.63 -26.73
CA HIS A 405 -16.44 15.21 -28.06
C HIS A 405 -16.51 16.34 -29.12
N ARG A 406 -16.45 17.59 -28.70
CA ARG A 406 -16.43 18.76 -29.59
C ARG A 406 -15.01 19.20 -29.94
N GLY A 407 -13.99 18.63 -29.28
CA GLY A 407 -12.60 19.03 -29.46
C GLY A 407 -12.14 20.13 -28.50
N ASP A 408 -12.96 20.54 -27.53
CA ASP A 408 -12.54 21.50 -26.51
C ASP A 408 -11.63 20.83 -25.49
N LEU A 409 -10.58 21.53 -25.02
CA LEU A 409 -9.58 21.04 -24.11
C LEU A 409 -9.72 21.66 -22.72
N TYR A 410 -9.58 20.82 -21.69
CA TYR A 410 -9.27 21.24 -20.32
C TYR A 410 -7.87 20.74 -19.98
N LEU A 411 -7.08 21.59 -19.31
CA LEU A 411 -5.73 21.22 -18.91
C LEU A 411 -5.37 21.84 -17.56
N THR A 412 -4.47 21.18 -16.87
CA THR A 412 -3.95 21.61 -15.57
C THR A 412 -2.61 22.30 -15.71
N ASP A 413 -2.42 23.34 -14.89
CA ASP A 413 -1.19 24.12 -14.77
C ASP A 413 -0.79 24.14 -13.29
N PRO A 414 0.03 23.16 -12.84
CA PRO A 414 0.42 23.07 -11.45
C PRO A 414 1.25 24.26 -10.96
N GLY A 415 2.10 24.81 -11.83
CA GLY A 415 2.98 25.94 -11.50
C GLY A 415 2.19 27.19 -11.09
N ASN A 416 1.09 27.45 -11.77
CA ASN A 416 0.22 28.59 -11.50
C ASN A 416 -1.05 28.22 -10.72
N LYS A 417 -1.20 26.94 -10.32
CA LYS A 417 -2.37 26.40 -9.60
C LYS A 417 -3.70 26.72 -10.31
N GLN A 418 -3.75 26.43 -11.62
CA GLN A 418 -4.85 26.81 -12.50
C GLN A 418 -5.39 25.65 -13.32
N VAL A 419 -6.64 25.80 -13.78
CA VAL A 419 -7.26 24.99 -14.83
C VAL A 419 -7.57 25.89 -16.00
N TRP A 420 -7.10 25.48 -17.19
CA TRP A 420 -7.35 26.18 -18.44
C TRP A 420 -8.42 25.50 -19.28
N PHE A 421 -9.11 26.27 -20.07
CA PHE A 421 -10.02 25.82 -21.12
C PHE A 421 -9.61 26.42 -22.46
N ILE A 422 -9.58 25.58 -23.50
CA ILE A 422 -9.29 25.98 -24.87
C ILE A 422 -10.46 25.47 -25.75
N PRO A 423 -11.37 26.31 -26.18
CA PRO A 423 -12.40 25.90 -27.11
C PRO A 423 -11.79 25.55 -28.47
N MET A 424 -12.38 24.60 -29.18
CA MET A 424 -11.90 24.23 -30.52
C MET A 424 -11.92 25.44 -31.45
N GLY A 425 -10.72 25.82 -31.92
CA GLY A 425 -10.56 27.01 -32.80
C GLY A 425 -10.73 28.37 -32.12
N GLY A 426 -10.82 28.43 -30.80
CA GLY A 426 -10.97 29.64 -30.00
C GLY A 426 -9.79 29.98 -29.10
N GLU A 427 -9.91 31.08 -28.36
CA GLU A 427 -8.89 31.56 -27.47
C GLU A 427 -8.92 30.83 -26.13
N LYS A 428 -7.75 30.51 -25.59
CA LYS A 428 -7.58 29.92 -24.24
C LYS A 428 -8.00 30.89 -23.15
N ARG A 429 -8.58 30.33 -22.06
CA ARG A 429 -8.91 31.10 -20.87
C ARG A 429 -8.72 30.25 -19.59
N VAL A 430 -8.42 30.90 -18.48
CA VAL A 430 -8.43 30.26 -17.17
C VAL A 430 -9.87 30.11 -16.71
N VAL A 431 -10.26 28.89 -16.30
CA VAL A 431 -11.62 28.58 -15.83
C VAL A 431 -11.68 28.27 -14.34
N ASP A 432 -10.53 28.02 -13.70
CA ASP A 432 -10.40 27.98 -12.23
C ASP A 432 -9.02 28.41 -11.77
N LYS A 433 -8.95 29.09 -10.61
CA LYS A 433 -7.73 29.59 -9.98
C LYS A 433 -7.72 29.28 -8.49
N GLY A 434 -6.68 28.56 -8.06
CA GLY A 434 -6.40 28.39 -6.62
C GLY A 434 -7.29 27.36 -5.92
N GLY A 435 -7.05 27.22 -4.62
CA GLY A 435 -7.66 26.16 -3.82
C GLY A 435 -7.09 24.78 -4.11
N PHE A 436 -6.05 24.69 -4.93
CA PHE A 436 -5.19 23.51 -5.13
C PHE A 436 -3.83 23.74 -4.50
N GLU A 437 -3.17 22.67 -4.11
CA GLU A 437 -1.73 22.68 -3.83
C GLU A 437 -0.91 22.34 -5.08
N PHE A 438 -1.37 21.35 -5.88
CA PHE A 438 -0.73 20.94 -7.12
C PHE A 438 -1.76 20.25 -8.04
N PRO A 439 -2.55 21.00 -8.84
CA PRO A 439 -3.52 20.41 -9.77
C PRO A 439 -2.78 19.58 -10.82
N ASN A 440 -3.19 18.30 -10.99
CA ASN A 440 -2.50 17.36 -11.85
C ASN A 440 -3.50 16.69 -12.82
N GLY A 441 -3.83 15.43 -12.63
CA GLY A 441 -4.75 14.73 -13.52
C GLY A 441 -6.09 15.48 -13.73
N VAL A 442 -6.59 15.47 -14.94
CA VAL A 442 -7.88 16.08 -15.31
C VAL A 442 -8.70 15.13 -16.17
N ARG A 443 -9.99 14.94 -15.85
CA ARG A 443 -10.85 14.00 -16.57
C ARG A 443 -12.31 14.42 -16.57
N LEU A 444 -12.98 14.26 -17.71
CA LEU A 444 -14.44 14.42 -17.84
C LEU A 444 -15.17 13.12 -17.45
N THR A 445 -16.37 13.26 -16.88
CA THR A 445 -17.30 12.13 -16.73
C THR A 445 -17.69 11.57 -18.09
N PRO A 446 -18.18 10.31 -18.19
CA PRO A 446 -18.59 9.75 -19.48
C PRO A 446 -19.67 10.54 -20.20
N ASP A 447 -20.58 11.20 -19.47
CA ASP A 447 -21.60 12.10 -20.01
C ASP A 447 -21.11 13.55 -20.22
N GLN A 448 -19.85 13.82 -19.84
CA GLN A 448 -19.17 15.11 -19.97
C GLN A 448 -19.85 16.27 -19.21
N SER A 449 -20.71 15.95 -18.27
CA SER A 449 -21.40 16.96 -17.44
C SER A 449 -20.54 17.48 -16.28
N LEU A 450 -19.56 16.67 -15.83
CA LEU A 450 -18.65 17.03 -14.76
C LEU A 450 -17.19 16.93 -15.23
N LEU A 451 -16.35 17.81 -14.68
CA LEU A 451 -14.89 17.73 -14.77
C LEU A 451 -14.32 17.40 -13.41
N TYR A 452 -13.37 16.46 -13.39
CA TYR A 452 -12.59 16.09 -12.21
C TYR A 452 -11.16 16.59 -12.33
N VAL A 453 -10.60 17.12 -11.22
CA VAL A 453 -9.21 17.60 -11.14
C VAL A 453 -8.56 17.02 -9.88
N ALA A 454 -7.48 16.27 -10.05
CA ALA A 454 -6.69 15.72 -8.95
C ALA A 454 -5.77 16.81 -8.35
N ASP A 455 -5.54 16.73 -7.04
CA ASP A 455 -4.56 17.54 -6.33
C ASP A 455 -3.49 16.64 -5.72
N SER A 456 -2.31 16.58 -6.35
CA SER A 456 -1.23 15.66 -5.94
C SER A 456 -0.71 15.91 -4.54
N ARG A 457 -0.73 17.16 -4.07
CA ARG A 457 -0.25 17.55 -2.74
C ARG A 457 -1.37 17.65 -1.71
N GLY A 458 -2.61 17.52 -2.16
CA GLY A 458 -3.80 17.46 -1.33
C GLY A 458 -4.29 16.05 -1.09
N GLN A 459 -5.49 15.96 -0.54
CA GLN A 459 -6.18 14.69 -0.25
C GLN A 459 -7.38 14.45 -1.18
N PHE A 460 -7.73 15.44 -2.02
CA PHE A 460 -9.00 15.42 -2.72
C PHE A 460 -8.81 15.37 -4.24
N VAL A 461 -9.79 14.74 -4.92
CA VAL A 461 -10.11 15.08 -6.30
C VAL A 461 -11.31 16.02 -6.28
N TYR A 462 -11.18 17.15 -6.96
CA TYR A 462 -12.22 18.15 -7.07
C TYR A 462 -13.17 17.80 -8.21
N SER A 463 -14.45 18.13 -8.05
CA SER A 463 -15.50 18.02 -9.07
C SER A 463 -16.04 19.40 -9.41
N TYR A 464 -16.32 19.60 -10.68
CA TYR A 464 -16.95 20.81 -11.22
C TYR A 464 -18.11 20.46 -12.13
N GLN A 465 -19.14 21.27 -12.17
CA GLN A 465 -20.13 21.24 -13.23
C GLN A 465 -19.60 21.98 -14.46
N VAL A 466 -19.59 21.31 -15.60
CA VAL A 466 -19.23 21.91 -16.89
C VAL A 466 -20.38 22.75 -17.39
N GLN A 467 -20.11 24.02 -17.72
CA GLN A 467 -21.09 24.95 -18.25
C GLN A 467 -21.15 24.89 -19.78
N PRO A 468 -22.26 25.35 -20.43
CA PRO A 468 -22.41 25.31 -21.89
C PRO A 468 -21.30 26.05 -22.65
N ASP A 469 -20.71 27.10 -22.05
CA ASP A 469 -19.60 27.86 -22.61
C ASP A 469 -18.22 27.26 -22.31
N GLY A 470 -18.17 26.11 -21.68
CA GLY A 470 -16.94 25.45 -21.21
C GLY A 470 -16.39 25.98 -19.87
N GLY A 471 -17.08 26.96 -19.26
CA GLY A 471 -16.76 27.41 -17.89
C GLY A 471 -16.99 26.31 -16.85
N LEU A 472 -16.44 26.50 -15.66
CA LEU A 472 -16.57 25.57 -14.54
C LEU A 472 -17.32 26.24 -13.38
N ALA A 473 -18.30 25.53 -12.80
CA ALA A 473 -19.08 26.00 -11.65
C ALA A 473 -19.14 24.94 -10.56
N HIS A 474 -19.56 25.34 -9.36
CA HIS A 474 -19.87 24.45 -8.24
C HIS A 474 -18.70 23.54 -7.87
N LYS A 475 -17.48 24.09 -7.73
CA LYS A 475 -16.28 23.39 -7.26
C LYS A 475 -16.53 22.72 -5.90
N GLN A 476 -16.21 21.43 -5.81
CA GLN A 476 -16.31 20.66 -4.55
C GLN A 476 -15.08 19.80 -4.34
N ARG A 477 -14.64 19.65 -3.08
CA ARG A 477 -13.73 18.58 -2.62
C ARG A 477 -14.54 17.28 -2.60
N TYR A 478 -14.58 16.57 -3.73
CA TYR A 478 -15.59 15.54 -3.94
C TYR A 478 -15.14 14.14 -3.54
N PHE A 479 -13.98 13.70 -4.01
CA PHE A 479 -13.43 12.41 -3.64
C PHE A 479 -12.39 12.58 -2.55
N HIS A 480 -12.62 11.92 -1.41
CA HIS A 480 -11.69 11.92 -0.28
C HIS A 480 -10.78 10.69 -0.40
N LEU A 481 -9.57 10.87 -0.91
CA LEU A 481 -8.62 9.80 -1.17
C LEU A 481 -7.97 9.31 0.12
N HIS A 482 -7.63 8.02 0.17
CA HIS A 482 -6.72 7.49 1.18
C HIS A 482 -5.30 7.95 0.89
N MET A 483 -4.55 8.25 1.95
CA MET A 483 -3.17 8.70 1.86
C MET A 483 -2.23 7.69 2.54
N PRO A 484 -0.97 7.57 2.09
CA PRO A 484 0.06 6.93 2.89
C PRO A 484 0.38 7.75 4.13
N ASP A 485 1.22 7.21 5.03
CA ASP A 485 1.71 7.94 6.20
C ASP A 485 2.27 9.30 5.80
N ALA A 486 1.87 10.33 6.50
CA ALA A 486 2.37 11.70 6.47
C ALA A 486 2.56 12.31 5.06
N GLY A 487 1.54 12.88 4.49
CA GLY A 487 1.86 13.79 3.43
C GLY A 487 0.79 14.04 2.41
N THR A 488 0.80 13.35 1.30
CA THR A 488 -0.01 13.68 0.14
C THR A 488 -0.59 12.42 -0.46
N SER A 489 -1.75 12.56 -1.11
CA SER A 489 -2.33 11.44 -1.85
C SER A 489 -1.44 10.98 -3.01
N GLY A 490 -0.58 11.88 -3.52
CA GLY A 490 0.14 11.67 -4.77
C GLY A 490 -0.84 11.44 -5.93
N ALA A 491 -2.06 11.99 -5.85
CA ALA A 491 -3.06 11.86 -6.89
C ALA A 491 -2.56 12.50 -8.19
N ASP A 492 -2.41 11.69 -9.22
CA ASP A 492 -1.81 12.06 -10.49
C ASP A 492 -2.81 11.81 -11.63
N GLY A 493 -2.44 11.16 -12.71
CA GLY A 493 -3.34 10.92 -13.81
C GLY A 493 -4.55 10.07 -13.48
N MET A 494 -5.62 10.23 -14.26
CA MET A 494 -6.93 9.63 -14.01
C MET A 494 -7.59 9.10 -15.27
N THR A 495 -8.44 8.09 -15.12
CA THR A 495 -9.35 7.63 -16.19
C THR A 495 -10.73 7.28 -15.64
N VAL A 496 -11.72 7.12 -16.51
CA VAL A 496 -13.09 6.72 -16.12
C VAL A 496 -13.56 5.53 -16.95
N ASP A 497 -14.42 4.70 -16.35
CA ASP A 497 -15.14 3.66 -17.10
C ASP A 497 -16.53 4.13 -17.56
N THR A 498 -17.19 3.34 -18.39
CA THR A 498 -18.53 3.65 -18.93
C THR A 498 -19.62 3.65 -17.84
N ASN A 499 -19.36 3.14 -16.65
CA ASN A 499 -20.26 3.20 -15.51
C ASN A 499 -20.08 4.48 -14.67
N GLY A 500 -19.08 5.32 -15.01
CA GLY A 500 -18.76 6.54 -14.28
C GLY A 500 -17.87 6.34 -13.06
N THR A 501 -17.24 5.17 -12.92
CA THR A 501 -16.21 4.94 -11.89
C THR A 501 -14.94 5.69 -12.28
N LEU A 502 -14.41 6.51 -11.38
CA LEU A 502 -13.14 7.21 -11.54
C LEU A 502 -12.00 6.36 -11.02
N TYR A 503 -10.93 6.25 -11.77
CA TYR A 503 -9.67 5.58 -11.41
C TYR A 503 -8.57 6.62 -11.30
N VAL A 504 -7.95 6.74 -10.12
CA VAL A 504 -6.94 7.75 -9.81
C VAL A 504 -5.62 7.05 -9.49
N ALA A 505 -4.56 7.36 -10.23
CA ALA A 505 -3.21 6.97 -9.87
C ALA A 505 -2.80 7.71 -8.58
N THR A 506 -2.37 6.97 -7.55
CA THR A 506 -2.01 7.55 -6.25
C THR A 506 -0.78 6.87 -5.65
N ALA A 507 -0.25 7.42 -4.57
CA ALA A 507 0.88 6.83 -3.85
C ALA A 507 0.59 5.41 -3.33
N LEU A 508 -0.67 5.11 -2.96
CA LEU A 508 -1.09 3.78 -2.46
C LEU A 508 -1.36 2.77 -3.59
N GLY A 509 -1.66 3.23 -4.79
CA GLY A 509 -2.09 2.41 -5.92
C GLY A 509 -3.15 3.12 -6.74
N VAL A 510 -3.89 2.40 -7.58
CA VAL A 510 -5.04 2.98 -8.31
C VAL A 510 -6.25 2.97 -7.39
N GLN A 511 -6.65 4.12 -6.89
CA GLN A 511 -7.89 4.25 -6.12
C GLN A 511 -9.06 4.40 -7.08
N PHE A 512 -10.06 3.52 -6.96
CA PHE A 512 -11.27 3.64 -7.76
C PHE A 512 -12.45 4.12 -6.91
N CYS A 513 -13.17 5.09 -7.48
CA CYS A 513 -14.18 5.88 -6.78
C CYS A 513 -15.52 5.81 -7.51
N ASP A 514 -16.61 5.65 -6.76
CA ASP A 514 -17.95 5.68 -7.34
C ASP A 514 -18.44 7.10 -7.62
N GLN A 515 -19.54 7.20 -8.36
CA GLN A 515 -20.17 8.49 -8.71
C GLN A 515 -20.67 9.29 -7.50
N ALA A 516 -20.78 8.68 -6.31
CA ALA A 516 -21.16 9.34 -5.06
C ALA A 516 -19.95 9.93 -4.29
N GLY A 517 -18.75 9.90 -4.87
CA GLY A 517 -17.54 10.49 -4.28
C GLY A 517 -16.80 9.58 -3.31
N ARG A 518 -17.14 8.28 -3.23
CA ARG A 518 -16.56 7.34 -2.26
C ARG A 518 -15.45 6.51 -2.91
N VAL A 519 -14.30 6.41 -2.24
CA VAL A 519 -13.26 5.42 -2.61
C VAL A 519 -13.76 4.04 -2.22
N ASN A 520 -14.00 3.18 -3.20
CA ASN A 520 -14.51 1.83 -3.01
C ASN A 520 -13.40 0.78 -2.95
N GLY A 521 -12.24 1.05 -3.56
CA GLY A 521 -11.13 0.14 -3.47
C GLY A 521 -9.83 0.70 -4.03
N ILE A 522 -8.75 -0.06 -3.82
CA ILE A 522 -7.38 0.28 -4.18
C ILE A 522 -6.74 -0.92 -4.87
N ILE A 523 -6.38 -0.76 -6.13
CA ILE A 523 -5.62 -1.75 -6.88
C ILE A 523 -4.13 -1.53 -6.57
N ASN A 524 -3.43 -2.59 -6.17
CA ASN A 524 -2.02 -2.50 -5.81
C ASN A 524 -1.16 -1.94 -6.96
N LYS A 525 -0.13 -1.18 -6.62
CA LYS A 525 0.86 -0.74 -7.62
C LYS A 525 1.57 -1.94 -8.24
N PRO A 526 1.95 -1.86 -9.53
CA PRO A 526 2.70 -2.93 -10.18
C PRO A 526 4.14 -3.06 -9.69
N GLN A 527 4.72 -1.99 -9.15
CA GLN A 527 6.05 -1.96 -8.54
C GLN A 527 6.14 -0.85 -7.47
N ASN A 528 7.15 -0.93 -6.60
CA ASN A 528 7.39 0.09 -5.57
C ASN A 528 8.11 1.32 -6.15
N LYS A 529 7.45 2.00 -7.09
CA LYS A 529 7.85 3.29 -7.68
C LYS A 529 6.62 4.20 -7.79
N PRO A 530 6.78 5.50 -8.06
CA PRO A 530 5.65 6.39 -8.30
C PRO A 530 4.74 5.86 -9.42
N LEU A 531 3.45 5.77 -9.13
CA LEU A 531 2.40 5.49 -10.10
C LEU A 531 1.89 6.83 -10.60
N SER A 532 2.20 7.16 -11.84
CA SER A 532 1.97 8.49 -12.39
C SER A 532 0.62 8.62 -13.11
N ASN A 533 0.21 7.62 -13.91
CA ASN A 533 -1.00 7.80 -14.70
C ASN A 533 -1.64 6.46 -15.10
N VAL A 534 -2.92 6.49 -15.50
CA VAL A 534 -3.68 5.32 -15.95
C VAL A 534 -4.59 5.66 -17.13
N CYS A 535 -4.76 4.71 -18.05
CA CYS A 535 -5.79 4.78 -19.09
C CYS A 535 -6.38 3.39 -19.39
N PHE A 536 -7.58 3.37 -19.95
CA PHE A 536 -8.12 2.15 -20.55
C PHE A 536 -7.72 2.05 -22.02
N GLY A 537 -7.40 0.82 -22.46
CA GLY A 537 -7.04 0.50 -23.83
C GLY A 537 -7.32 -0.97 -24.16
N GLY A 538 -6.64 -1.48 -25.19
CA GLY A 538 -6.92 -2.79 -25.75
C GLY A 538 -8.13 -2.78 -26.69
N PRO A 539 -8.41 -3.88 -27.44
CA PRO A 539 -9.40 -3.89 -28.51
C PRO A 539 -10.82 -3.56 -28.03
N ASP A 540 -11.17 -3.90 -26.78
CA ASP A 540 -12.48 -3.69 -26.19
C ASP A 540 -12.48 -2.60 -25.10
N PHE A 541 -11.34 -1.93 -24.88
CA PHE A 541 -11.12 -0.96 -23.78
C PHE A 541 -11.34 -1.57 -22.38
N THR A 542 -11.06 -2.85 -22.23
CA THR A 542 -11.16 -3.58 -20.96
C THR A 542 -9.79 -3.87 -20.34
N GLU A 543 -8.73 -3.33 -20.88
CA GLU A 543 -7.39 -3.39 -20.31
C GLU A 543 -7.05 -2.03 -19.67
N LEU A 544 -6.70 -2.05 -18.38
CA LEU A 544 -6.18 -0.88 -17.66
C LEU A 544 -4.66 -0.85 -17.82
N TYR A 545 -4.15 0.24 -18.38
CA TYR A 545 -2.72 0.51 -18.52
C TYR A 545 -2.27 1.45 -17.40
N ALA A 546 -1.06 1.24 -16.89
CA ALA A 546 -0.48 2.04 -15.81
C ALA A 546 0.97 2.39 -16.11
N THR A 547 1.29 3.67 -16.09
CA THR A 547 2.67 4.18 -16.06
C THR A 547 3.14 4.21 -14.63
N CYS A 548 4.24 3.51 -14.34
CA CYS A 548 4.77 3.41 -12.99
C CYS A 548 6.30 3.48 -13.03
N GLY A 549 6.85 4.62 -12.61
CA GLY A 549 8.28 4.90 -12.66
C GLY A 549 8.85 4.77 -14.07
N ASP A 550 9.70 3.78 -14.30
CA ASP A 550 10.43 3.51 -15.53
C ASP A 550 9.79 2.44 -16.44
N LYS A 551 8.51 2.08 -16.18
CA LYS A 551 7.85 0.95 -16.83
C LYS A 551 6.39 1.24 -17.15
N LEU A 552 5.90 0.56 -18.17
CA LEU A 552 4.49 0.49 -18.52
C LEU A 552 3.96 -0.91 -18.22
N TYR A 553 2.81 -0.96 -17.57
CA TYR A 553 2.09 -2.20 -17.24
C TYR A 553 0.68 -2.16 -17.81
N LYS A 554 0.09 -3.36 -17.96
CA LYS A 554 -1.34 -3.51 -18.24
C LYS A 554 -1.98 -4.58 -17.37
N ARG A 555 -3.28 -4.50 -17.21
CA ARG A 555 -4.09 -5.48 -16.48
C ARG A 555 -5.48 -5.59 -17.09
N LYS A 556 -5.99 -6.81 -17.25
CA LYS A 556 -7.38 -7.03 -17.67
C LYS A 556 -8.36 -6.64 -16.58
N THR A 557 -9.48 -6.06 -17.01
CA THR A 557 -10.61 -5.70 -16.16
C THR A 557 -11.92 -6.24 -16.72
N ARG A 558 -12.97 -6.22 -15.90
CA ARG A 558 -14.35 -6.56 -16.31
C ARG A 558 -15.17 -5.35 -16.74
N VAL A 559 -14.57 -4.17 -16.68
CA VAL A 559 -15.20 -2.89 -17.02
C VAL A 559 -14.58 -2.33 -18.30
N ARG A 560 -15.32 -1.46 -18.96
CA ARG A 560 -14.89 -0.83 -20.19
C ARG A 560 -14.62 0.66 -19.96
N GLY A 561 -13.47 1.15 -20.43
CA GLY A 561 -13.12 2.56 -20.37
C GLY A 561 -13.99 3.43 -21.25
N ALA A 562 -14.18 4.68 -20.84
CA ALA A 562 -14.85 5.72 -21.62
C ALA A 562 -13.81 6.68 -22.22
N LEU A 563 -13.95 6.96 -23.51
CA LEU A 563 -13.12 7.93 -24.23
C LEU A 563 -13.85 9.27 -24.31
N SER A 564 -13.34 10.30 -23.65
CA SER A 564 -14.02 11.61 -23.52
C SER A 564 -14.16 12.37 -24.86
N PHE A 565 -13.33 12.05 -25.84
CA PHE A 565 -13.40 12.64 -27.17
C PHE A 565 -14.44 11.99 -28.10
N LEU A 566 -15.15 10.96 -27.62
CA LEU A 566 -16.28 10.35 -28.32
C LEU A 566 -17.62 10.90 -27.77
N THR A 567 -18.71 10.50 -28.43
CA THR A 567 -20.08 10.85 -28.02
C THR A 567 -20.31 10.55 -26.54
N PRO A 568 -20.87 11.50 -25.76
CA PRO A 568 -21.15 11.31 -24.35
C PRO A 568 -22.01 10.07 -24.06
N ILE A 569 -21.66 9.36 -23.01
CA ILE A 569 -22.39 8.17 -22.53
C ILE A 569 -22.99 8.51 -21.18
N ARG A 570 -24.31 8.39 -21.03
CA ARG A 570 -24.95 8.54 -19.72
C ARG A 570 -24.72 7.28 -18.86
N PRO A 571 -23.96 7.36 -17.77
CA PRO A 571 -23.78 6.21 -16.89
C PRO A 571 -25.07 5.90 -16.13
N LYS A 572 -25.18 4.68 -15.61
CA LYS A 572 -26.24 4.34 -14.65
C LYS A 572 -26.05 5.14 -13.36
N ALA A 573 -27.15 5.53 -12.73
CA ALA A 573 -27.10 6.13 -11.40
C ALA A 573 -26.40 5.17 -10.42
N PRO A 574 -25.59 5.70 -9.47
CA PRO A 574 -24.93 4.86 -8.48
C PRO A 574 -25.98 4.14 -7.61
N GLY A 575 -25.75 2.85 -7.33
CA GLY A 575 -26.50 2.13 -6.31
C GLY A 575 -26.06 2.58 -4.91
N LEU A 576 -26.96 2.43 -3.92
CA LEU A 576 -26.64 2.65 -2.50
C LEU A 576 -25.77 1.51 -1.97
#